data_8abbd374f330f5235c4ca2525d6465f7
#
_entry.id   8abbd374f330f5235c4ca2525d6465f7
#
_cell.length_a   1.000
_cell.length_b   1.000
_cell.length_c   1.000
_cell.angle_alpha   90.00
_cell.angle_beta   90.00
_cell.angle_gamma   90.00
#
_symmetry.space_group_name_H-M   'P 1'
#
loop_
_entity.id
_entity.type
_entity.pdbx_description
1 polymer ?
#
loop_
_entity_poly.entity_id
_entity_poly.type
_entity_poly.pdbx_seq_one_letter_code
_entity_poly.pdbx_strand_id
1 'polypeptide(L)'
;MPLLENDIIFAYLNEYDRNHVVAERIFQKLRNNELGVETSSVSLIEMYLIYKSEKMEDKLLGDLSAIAALPNVNYFALTPDVAVASVYLRQIANLTFFDSHYAATALSLIER
;
A
#
# COMPACT_ATOMS: atom_id res chain seq x y z
N MET A 1 12.59 -7.84 1.53
CA MET A 1 11.60 -7.07 2.29
C MET A 1 10.20 -7.46 1.86
N PRO A 2 9.27 -7.70 2.80
CA PRO A 2 7.89 -7.98 2.43
C PRO A 2 7.20 -6.76 1.82
N LEU A 3 6.22 -7.02 0.96
CA LEU A 3 5.39 -6.01 0.35
C LEU A 3 4.18 -5.72 1.24
N LEU A 4 3.98 -4.47 1.57
CA LEU A 4 2.82 -4.03 2.36
C LEU A 4 1.69 -3.61 1.40
N GLU A 5 0.52 -4.19 1.60
CA GLU A 5 -0.67 -3.84 0.85
C GLU A 5 -1.60 -2.92 1.63
N ASN A 6 -2.49 -2.24 0.92
CA ASN A 6 -3.40 -1.28 1.54
C ASN A 6 -4.37 -1.92 2.53
N ASP A 7 -4.69 -3.19 2.40
CA ASP A 7 -5.56 -3.86 3.37
C ASP A 7 -5.01 -3.74 4.79
N ILE A 8 -3.69 -3.84 4.95
CA ILE A 8 -3.04 -3.70 6.25
C ILE A 8 -3.05 -2.24 6.70
N ILE A 9 -2.83 -1.30 5.78
CA ILE A 9 -2.90 0.13 6.09
C ILE A 9 -4.30 0.52 6.57
N PHE A 10 -5.34 0.08 5.86
CA PHE A 10 -6.72 0.35 6.27
C PHE A 10 -7.08 -0.33 7.59
N ALA A 11 -6.61 -1.55 7.81
CA ALA A 11 -6.81 -2.23 9.09
C ALA A 11 -6.16 -1.47 10.25
N TYR A 12 -5.00 -0.86 10.02
CA TYR A 12 -4.35 -0.02 11.03
C TYR A 12 -5.15 1.24 11.34
N LEU A 13 -5.69 1.90 10.31
CA LEU A 13 -6.42 3.15 10.45
C LEU A 13 -7.83 2.96 11.01
N ASN A 14 -8.40 1.76 10.90
CA ASN A 14 -9.75 1.46 11.36
C ASN A 14 -9.71 0.48 12.54
N GLU A 15 -9.95 1.00 13.74
CA GLU A 15 -9.91 0.20 14.98
C GLU A 15 -10.97 -0.91 15.02
N TYR A 16 -12.00 -0.81 14.21
CA TYR A 16 -13.07 -1.83 14.13
C TYR A 16 -12.78 -2.93 13.11
N ASP A 17 -11.69 -2.81 12.34
CA ASP A 17 -11.32 -3.86 11.41
C ASP A 17 -10.85 -5.11 12.16
N ARG A 18 -11.29 -6.29 11.70
CA ARG A 18 -10.91 -7.56 12.34
C ARG A 18 -9.40 -7.80 12.39
N ASN A 19 -8.65 -7.19 11.47
CA ASN A 19 -7.21 -7.32 11.37
C ASN A 19 -6.46 -6.16 12.02
N HIS A 20 -7.16 -5.29 12.75
CA HIS A 20 -6.56 -4.11 13.35
C HIS A 20 -5.41 -4.46 14.31
N VAL A 21 -5.58 -5.46 15.16
CA VAL A 21 -4.55 -5.87 16.12
C VAL A 21 -3.29 -6.35 15.41
N VAL A 22 -3.46 -7.13 14.35
CA VAL A 22 -2.32 -7.60 13.54
C VAL A 22 -1.61 -6.41 12.88
N ALA A 23 -2.38 -5.49 12.30
CA ALA A 23 -1.83 -4.30 11.66
C ALA A 23 -1.07 -3.41 12.66
N GLU A 24 -1.60 -3.21 13.87
CA GLU A 24 -0.91 -2.48 14.90
C GLU A 24 0.44 -3.09 15.26
N ARG A 25 0.51 -4.41 15.35
CA ARG A 25 1.77 -5.11 15.65
C ARG A 25 2.79 -4.89 14.54
N ILE A 26 2.36 -4.93 13.29
CA ILE A 26 3.24 -4.69 12.14
C ILE A 26 3.80 -3.27 12.20
N PHE A 27 2.95 -2.27 12.40
CA PHE A 27 3.39 -0.89 12.44
C PHE A 27 4.25 -0.58 13.66
N GLN A 28 3.97 -1.23 14.79
CA GLN A 28 4.83 -1.09 15.96
C GLN A 28 6.24 -1.65 15.68
N LYS A 29 6.35 -2.77 14.99
CA LYS A 29 7.65 -3.32 14.58
C LYS A 29 8.38 -2.39 13.62
N LEU A 30 7.66 -1.75 12.72
CA LEU A 30 8.24 -0.73 11.83
C LEU A 30 8.83 0.44 12.64
N ARG A 31 8.09 0.94 13.62
CA ARG A 31 8.55 2.05 14.48
C ARG A 31 9.74 1.66 15.34
N ASN A 32 9.80 0.40 15.75
CA ASN A 32 10.88 -0.12 16.61
C ASN A 32 12.10 -0.61 15.82
N ASN A 33 12.13 -0.40 14.52
CA ASN A 33 13.19 -0.85 13.61
C ASN A 33 13.37 -2.38 13.59
N GLU A 34 12.34 -3.12 13.92
CA GLU A 34 12.35 -4.59 13.90
C GLU A 34 11.91 -5.15 12.54
N LEU A 35 11.32 -4.33 11.68
CA LEU A 35 10.78 -4.73 10.39
C LEU A 35 10.96 -3.60 9.40
N GLY A 36 11.29 -3.94 8.16
CA GLY A 36 11.23 -3.03 7.03
C GLY A 36 10.30 -3.61 5.97
N VAL A 37 9.50 -2.77 5.34
CA VAL A 37 8.57 -3.18 4.29
C VAL A 37 8.73 -2.31 3.07
N GLU A 38 8.28 -2.83 1.93
CA GLU A 38 8.16 -2.06 0.70
C GLU A 38 6.70 -1.98 0.30
N THR A 39 6.31 -0.87 -0.32
CA THR A 39 4.97 -0.72 -0.87
C THR A 39 5.02 0.12 -2.14
N SER A 40 3.95 0.08 -2.93
CA SER A 40 3.84 0.89 -4.13
C SER A 40 3.33 2.29 -3.79
N SER A 41 3.84 3.31 -4.46
CA SER A 41 3.29 4.66 -4.38
C SER A 41 1.82 4.72 -4.81
N VAL A 42 1.38 3.75 -5.61
CA VAL A 42 -0.04 3.61 -6.00
C VAL A 42 -0.94 3.40 -4.79
N SER A 43 -0.42 2.87 -3.69
CA SER A 43 -1.19 2.68 -2.46
C SER A 43 -1.76 4.00 -1.92
N LEU A 44 -1.03 5.08 -2.05
CA LEU A 44 -1.48 6.40 -1.60
C LEU A 44 -2.59 6.95 -2.51
N ILE A 45 -2.53 6.64 -3.80
CA ILE A 45 -3.58 7.00 -4.76
C ILE A 45 -4.86 6.21 -4.47
N GLU A 46 -4.74 4.91 -4.20
CA GLU A 46 -5.88 4.08 -3.82
C GLU A 46 -6.55 4.62 -2.57
N MET A 47 -5.76 5.00 -1.58
CA MET A 47 -6.25 5.58 -0.34
C MET A 47 -7.05 6.86 -0.62
N TYR A 48 -6.55 7.74 -1.48
CA TYR A 48 -7.25 8.95 -1.89
C TYR A 48 -8.61 8.62 -2.51
N LEU A 49 -8.65 7.68 -3.46
CA LEU A 49 -9.88 7.32 -4.15
C LEU A 49 -10.92 6.69 -3.21
N ILE A 50 -10.49 5.85 -2.29
CA ILE A 50 -11.38 5.22 -1.32
C ILE A 50 -11.95 6.26 -0.37
N TYR A 51 -11.14 7.16 0.17
CA TYR A 51 -11.59 8.22 1.07
C TYR A 51 -12.60 9.13 0.38
N LYS A 52 -12.35 9.46 -0.90
CA LYS A 52 -13.28 10.26 -1.68
C LYS A 52 -14.62 9.54 -1.86
N SER A 53 -14.58 8.26 -2.20
CA SER A 53 -15.79 7.45 -2.41
C SER A 53 -16.59 7.30 -1.11
N GLU A 54 -15.94 7.22 0.04
CA GLU A 54 -16.56 7.09 1.36
C GLU A 54 -16.93 8.44 1.98
N LYS A 55 -16.71 9.54 1.27
CA LYS A 55 -16.96 10.91 1.76
C LYS A 55 -16.19 11.24 3.05
N MET A 56 -14.95 10.77 3.13
CA MET A 56 -14.06 10.95 4.29
C MET A 56 -12.87 11.85 3.95
N GLU A 57 -13.01 12.75 3.00
CA GLU A 57 -11.90 13.57 2.53
C GLU A 57 -11.33 14.49 3.62
N ASP A 58 -12.14 14.85 4.62
CA ASP A 58 -11.71 15.64 5.76
C ASP A 58 -10.64 14.93 6.61
N LYS A 59 -10.61 13.60 6.59
CA LYS A 59 -9.63 12.80 7.32
C LYS A 59 -8.41 12.44 6.47
N LEU A 60 -8.49 12.64 5.17
CA LEU A 60 -7.50 12.12 4.23
C LEU A 60 -6.11 12.70 4.48
N LEU A 61 -6.00 14.00 4.66
CA LEU A 61 -4.71 14.65 4.84
C LEU A 61 -4.00 14.15 6.09
N GLY A 62 -4.73 14.06 7.21
CA GLY A 62 -4.17 13.55 8.45
C GLY A 62 -3.71 12.11 8.34
N ASP A 63 -4.55 11.25 7.77
CA ASP A 63 -4.24 9.82 7.65
C ASP A 63 -3.11 9.57 6.64
N LEU A 64 -3.12 10.25 5.49
CA LEU A 64 -2.02 10.18 4.53
C LEU A 64 -0.70 10.64 5.15
N SER A 65 -0.74 11.74 5.90
CA SER A 65 0.46 12.27 6.55
C SER A 65 1.01 11.29 7.58
N ALA A 66 0.13 10.63 8.34
CA ALA A 66 0.53 9.63 9.32
C ALA A 66 1.20 8.42 8.64
N ILE A 67 0.62 7.94 7.54
CA ILE A 67 1.20 6.81 6.79
C ILE A 67 2.53 7.21 6.14
N ALA A 68 2.59 8.38 5.53
CA ALA A 68 3.81 8.86 4.87
C ALA A 68 4.97 9.08 5.86
N ALA A 69 4.65 9.35 7.13
CA ALA A 69 5.65 9.57 8.19
C ALA A 69 6.16 8.27 8.83
N LEU A 70 5.57 7.11 8.50
CA LEU A 70 6.01 5.85 9.09
C LEU A 70 7.45 5.53 8.70
N PRO A 71 8.32 5.17 9.66
CA PRO A 71 9.68 4.78 9.34
C PRO A 71 9.73 3.37 8.72
N ASN A 72 10.82 3.07 8.04
CA ASN A 72 11.10 1.73 7.50
C ASN A 72 10.09 1.22 6.46
N VAL A 73 9.35 2.14 5.84
CA VAL A 73 8.51 1.86 4.68
C VAL A 73 9.20 2.47 3.47
N ASN A 74 9.55 1.63 2.51
CA ASN A 74 10.18 2.06 1.27
C ASN A 74 9.14 2.08 0.16
N TYR A 75 8.90 3.25 -0.42
CA TYR A 75 7.89 3.44 -1.46
C TYR A 75 8.49 3.22 -2.84
N PHE A 76 7.91 2.30 -3.58
CA PHE A 76 8.26 2.02 -4.96
C PHE A 76 7.56 3.02 -5.87
N ALA A 77 8.31 3.77 -6.65
CA ALA A 77 7.73 4.73 -7.57
C ALA A 77 6.95 4.01 -8.69
N LEU A 78 5.86 4.62 -9.15
CA LEU A 78 5.16 4.18 -10.34
C LEU A 78 5.99 4.62 -11.56
N THR A 79 6.81 3.71 -12.07
CA THR A 79 7.62 3.95 -13.28
C THR A 79 6.87 3.50 -14.52
N PRO A 80 7.30 3.94 -15.73
CA PRO A 80 6.73 3.42 -16.96
C PRO A 80 6.80 1.90 -17.08
N ASP A 81 7.88 1.28 -16.61
CA ASP A 81 8.03 -0.17 -16.65
C ASP A 81 7.00 -0.87 -15.78
N VAL A 82 6.75 -0.36 -14.56
CA VAL A 82 5.72 -0.90 -13.68
C VAL A 82 4.34 -0.72 -14.30
N ALA A 83 4.06 0.42 -14.90
CA ALA A 83 2.78 0.68 -15.56
C ALA A 83 2.54 -0.29 -16.72
N VAL A 84 3.54 -0.52 -17.55
CA VAL A 84 3.45 -1.48 -18.67
C VAL A 84 3.21 -2.89 -18.13
N ALA A 85 3.97 -3.31 -17.14
CA ALA A 85 3.82 -4.63 -16.53
C ALA A 85 2.42 -4.81 -15.91
N SER A 86 1.87 -3.76 -15.30
CA SER A 86 0.53 -3.84 -14.71
C SER A 86 -0.55 -4.04 -15.77
N VAL A 87 -0.46 -3.36 -16.91
CA VAL A 87 -1.41 -3.55 -18.02
C VAL A 87 -1.33 -4.98 -18.55
N TYR A 88 -0.13 -5.50 -18.74
CA TYR A 88 0.07 -6.86 -19.18
C TYR A 88 -0.55 -7.87 -18.21
N LEU A 89 -0.30 -7.69 -16.91
CA LEU A 89 -0.85 -8.58 -15.87
C LEU A 89 -2.37 -8.54 -15.82
N ARG A 90 -2.97 -7.37 -16.03
CA ARG A 90 -4.42 -7.25 -16.10
C ARG A 90 -5.00 -8.07 -17.24
N GLN A 91 -4.32 -8.10 -18.39
CA GLN A 91 -4.78 -8.82 -19.57
C GLN A 91 -4.71 -10.33 -19.40
N ILE A 92 -3.67 -10.85 -18.74
CA ILE A 92 -3.47 -12.30 -18.63
C ILE A 92 -4.11 -12.90 -17.38
N ALA A 93 -4.32 -12.13 -16.32
CA ALA A 93 -4.79 -12.63 -15.02
C ALA A 93 -6.08 -11.99 -14.54
N ASN A 94 -6.69 -11.13 -15.35
CA ASN A 94 -7.96 -10.46 -15.01
C ASN A 94 -7.93 -9.74 -13.64
N LEU A 95 -6.82 -9.09 -13.34
CA LEU A 95 -6.65 -8.36 -12.09
C LEU A 95 -7.30 -6.98 -12.15
N THR A 96 -7.66 -6.44 -10.98
CA THR A 96 -8.07 -5.04 -10.88
C THR A 96 -6.90 -4.11 -11.17
N PHE A 97 -7.19 -2.82 -11.37
CA PHE A 97 -6.15 -1.82 -11.60
C PHE A 97 -5.10 -1.82 -10.47
N PHE A 98 -5.54 -1.76 -9.22
CA PHE A 98 -4.61 -1.68 -8.10
C PHE A 98 -3.88 -3.00 -7.87
N ASP A 99 -4.58 -4.13 -7.94
CA ASP A 99 -3.94 -5.44 -7.77
C ASP A 99 -2.87 -5.68 -8.84
N SER A 100 -3.10 -5.23 -10.08
CA SER A 100 -2.11 -5.36 -11.15
C SER A 100 -0.86 -4.53 -10.87
N HIS A 101 -1.01 -3.33 -10.28
CA HIS A 101 0.13 -2.50 -9.90
C HIS A 101 0.92 -3.11 -8.75
N TYR A 102 0.24 -3.69 -7.76
CA TYR A 102 0.92 -4.38 -6.67
C TYR A 102 1.67 -5.62 -7.18
N ALA A 103 1.07 -6.39 -8.08
CA ALA A 103 1.74 -7.54 -8.69
C ALA A 103 2.96 -7.11 -9.51
N ALA A 104 2.85 -6.04 -10.29
CA ALA A 104 3.96 -5.51 -11.07
C ALA A 104 5.10 -5.01 -10.16
N THR A 105 4.76 -4.36 -9.06
CA THR A 105 5.74 -3.91 -8.07
C THR A 105 6.46 -5.11 -7.44
N ALA A 106 5.71 -6.15 -7.07
CA ALA A 106 6.30 -7.36 -6.50
C ALA A 106 7.27 -8.05 -7.47
N LEU A 107 6.92 -8.12 -8.76
CA LEU A 107 7.81 -8.66 -9.77
C LEU A 107 9.07 -7.83 -9.91
N SER A 108 8.97 -6.52 -9.87
CA SER A 108 10.13 -5.62 -9.93
C SER A 108 11.08 -5.83 -8.75
N LEU A 109 10.54 -6.14 -7.56
CA LEU A 109 11.35 -6.45 -6.39
C LEU A 109 12.12 -7.76 -6.55
N ILE A 110 11.54 -8.74 -7.19
CA ILE A 110 12.18 -10.04 -7.45
C ILE A 110 13.33 -9.88 -8.45
N GLU A 111 13.17 -9.03 -9.45
CA GLU A 111 14.17 -8.83 -10.51
C GLU A 111 15.39 -8.00 -10.08
N ARG A 112 15.33 -7.40 -8.92
CA ARG A 112 16.49 -6.72 -8.37
C ARG A 112 17.54 -7.72 -7.92
#